data_f5337c86b5bd81ab5c404b2889e3ef0c
#
_entry.id   f5337c86b5bd81ab5c404b2889e3ef0c
#
_cell.length_a   1.000
_cell.length_b   1.000
_cell.length_c   1.000
_cell.angle_alpha   90.00
_cell.angle_beta   90.00
_cell.angle_gamma   90.00
#
_symmetry.space_group_name_H-M   'P 1'
#
loop_
_entity.id
_entity.type
_entity.pdbx_description
1 polymer ?
#
loop_
_entity_poly.entity_id
_entity_poly.type
_entity_poly.pdbx_seq_one_letter_code
_entity_poly.pdbx_strand_id
1 'polypeptide(L)'
;RDSPMTEQADLMLKGGRIIDPESGLDEIQDIAFKDGKVSALADSLATMPAKQIHDVSGKIISPGLIDLHTHVYWGGTALGVEAESLTSRSGTTTFVDAGSAGAGNYAGFQRFIADPSKLRILGFMNISFAGICGFSKTTPNIFPECEDIRLLDARECVDAIREFPQSVVGIKVRIGRYASGNAGMTPLQIAREVAEETGLPLMTHVDFPPPDRDEVLNFMRPGDIWT
;
A
#
# COMPACT_ATOMS: atom_id res chain seq x y z
N ARG A 1 36.43 10.81 -34.31
CA ARG A 1 35.01 10.36 -34.16
C ARG A 1 34.97 9.58 -32.87
N ASP A 2 34.71 10.28 -31.77
CA ASP A 2 34.50 9.64 -30.47
C ASP A 2 33.18 8.89 -30.55
N SER A 3 33.24 7.54 -30.53
CA SER A 3 32.08 6.72 -30.28
C SER A 3 31.54 7.14 -28.91
N PRO A 4 30.22 7.34 -28.72
CA PRO A 4 29.68 7.60 -27.41
C PRO A 4 30.12 6.43 -26.52
N MET A 5 30.92 6.72 -25.48
CA MET A 5 31.26 5.74 -24.45
C MET A 5 29.94 5.25 -23.91
N THR A 6 29.63 3.98 -24.14
CA THR A 6 28.45 3.34 -23.60
C THR A 6 28.56 3.44 -22.08
N GLU A 7 27.67 4.20 -21.49
CA GLU A 7 27.71 4.51 -20.06
C GLU A 7 27.62 3.22 -19.25
N GLN A 8 28.55 3.00 -18.31
CA GLN A 8 28.60 1.77 -17.51
C GLN A 8 27.39 1.65 -16.60
N ALA A 9 26.67 0.55 -16.69
CA ALA A 9 25.58 0.22 -15.77
C ALA A 9 26.10 -0.16 -14.36
N ASP A 10 25.29 0.05 -13.35
CA ASP A 10 25.62 -0.39 -11.98
C ASP A 10 25.36 -1.90 -11.83
N LEU A 11 24.25 -2.38 -12.40
CA LEU A 11 23.82 -3.78 -12.35
C LEU A 11 23.24 -4.19 -13.70
N MET A 12 23.55 -5.42 -14.12
CA MET A 12 22.94 -6.07 -15.26
C MET A 12 22.44 -7.46 -14.88
N LEU A 13 21.18 -7.75 -15.20
CA LEU A 13 20.60 -9.08 -15.09
C LEU A 13 20.44 -9.66 -16.50
N LYS A 14 20.96 -10.88 -16.71
CA LYS A 14 21.02 -11.51 -18.02
C LYS A 14 20.11 -12.72 -18.13
N GLY A 15 19.38 -12.82 -19.25
CA GLY A 15 18.66 -14.03 -19.64
C GLY A 15 17.43 -14.35 -18.79
N GLY A 16 16.91 -13.41 -18.04
CA GLY A 16 15.67 -13.58 -17.25
C GLY A 16 14.41 -13.34 -18.08
N ARG A 17 13.32 -14.02 -17.75
CA ARG A 17 11.99 -13.69 -18.28
C ARG A 17 11.48 -12.43 -17.61
N ILE A 18 11.38 -11.34 -18.34
CA ILE A 18 10.88 -10.06 -17.85
C ILE A 18 9.38 -10.03 -18.05
N ILE A 19 8.64 -9.80 -16.98
CA ILE A 19 7.19 -9.62 -16.99
C ILE A 19 6.88 -8.23 -16.43
N ASP A 20 6.42 -7.34 -17.31
CA ASP A 20 5.99 -5.99 -16.94
C ASP A 20 4.55 -5.75 -17.41
N PRO A 21 3.58 -5.77 -16.48
CA PRO A 21 2.17 -5.60 -16.83
C PRO A 21 1.83 -4.22 -17.41
N GLU A 22 2.61 -3.17 -17.06
CA GLU A 22 2.34 -1.82 -17.53
C GLU A 22 2.65 -1.68 -19.02
N SER A 23 3.78 -2.21 -19.47
CA SER A 23 4.17 -2.19 -20.89
C SER A 23 3.63 -3.37 -21.68
N GLY A 24 3.07 -4.40 -21.01
CA GLY A 24 2.65 -5.66 -21.62
C GLY A 24 3.81 -6.57 -22.03
N LEU A 25 5.03 -6.30 -21.53
CA LEU A 25 6.22 -7.10 -21.84
C LEU A 25 6.17 -8.46 -21.13
N ASP A 26 6.44 -9.53 -21.88
CA ASP A 26 6.63 -10.88 -21.37
C ASP A 26 7.62 -11.62 -22.28
N GLU A 27 8.93 -11.33 -22.09
CA GLU A 27 10.01 -11.83 -22.95
C GLU A 27 11.27 -12.16 -22.15
N ILE A 28 12.13 -13.02 -22.73
CA ILE A 28 13.45 -13.29 -22.16
C ILE A 28 14.42 -12.24 -22.73
N GLN A 29 14.94 -11.38 -21.83
CA GLN A 29 15.84 -10.28 -22.21
C GLN A 29 16.89 -10.02 -21.12
N ASP A 30 17.90 -9.22 -21.49
CA ASP A 30 18.82 -8.60 -20.56
C ASP A 30 18.28 -7.24 -20.11
N ILE A 31 18.44 -6.91 -18.83
CA ILE A 31 18.06 -5.61 -18.27
C ILE A 31 19.22 -5.01 -17.49
N ALA A 32 19.49 -3.73 -17.72
CA ALA A 32 20.53 -2.98 -17.04
C ALA A 32 19.96 -1.83 -16.22
N PHE A 33 20.59 -1.57 -15.08
CA PHE A 33 20.22 -0.52 -14.15
C PHE A 33 21.38 0.45 -13.95
N LYS A 34 21.05 1.73 -13.87
CA LYS A 34 21.96 2.80 -13.50
C LYS A 34 21.25 3.84 -12.67
N ASP A 35 21.89 4.29 -11.59
CA ASP A 35 21.36 5.30 -10.68
C ASP A 35 19.93 4.99 -10.19
N GLY A 36 19.68 3.70 -9.90
CA GLY A 36 18.38 3.20 -9.41
C GLY A 36 17.27 3.15 -10.45
N LYS A 37 17.59 3.28 -11.75
CA LYS A 37 16.61 3.24 -12.85
C LYS A 37 17.00 2.20 -13.88
N VAL A 38 16.02 1.69 -14.63
CA VAL A 38 16.28 0.90 -15.83
C VAL A 38 16.95 1.80 -16.87
N SER A 39 18.18 1.44 -17.27
CA SER A 39 18.96 2.19 -18.25
C SER A 39 18.98 1.56 -19.64
N ALA A 40 18.80 0.25 -19.73
CA ALA A 40 18.69 -0.48 -21.00
C ALA A 40 17.90 -1.77 -20.83
N LEU A 41 17.24 -2.17 -21.92
CA LEU A 41 16.48 -3.41 -22.05
C LEU A 41 16.61 -3.89 -23.50
N ALA A 42 17.08 -5.12 -23.70
CA ALA A 42 17.26 -5.71 -25.02
C ALA A 42 17.44 -7.22 -24.92
N ASP A 43 17.27 -7.92 -26.06
CA ASP A 43 17.49 -9.37 -26.17
C ASP A 43 18.91 -9.76 -25.74
N SER A 44 19.88 -8.87 -25.95
CA SER A 44 21.25 -9.02 -25.44
C SER A 44 21.93 -7.67 -25.23
N LEU A 45 22.50 -7.51 -24.05
CA LEU A 45 23.35 -6.37 -23.67
C LEU A 45 24.84 -6.78 -23.54
N ALA A 46 25.28 -7.76 -24.34
CA ALA A 46 26.63 -8.36 -24.23
C ALA A 46 27.77 -7.34 -24.37
N THR A 47 27.55 -6.23 -25.08
CA THR A 47 28.57 -5.18 -25.33
C THR A 47 28.51 -4.03 -24.32
N MET A 48 27.47 -4.00 -23.45
CA MET A 48 27.30 -2.95 -22.46
C MET A 48 28.16 -3.26 -21.21
N PRO A 49 29.03 -2.36 -20.75
CA PRO A 49 29.77 -2.56 -19.53
C PRO A 49 28.84 -2.40 -18.31
N ALA A 50 29.04 -3.25 -17.29
CA ALA A 50 28.35 -3.13 -16.02
C ALA A 50 29.30 -3.44 -14.85
N LYS A 51 29.07 -2.81 -13.69
CA LYS A 51 29.86 -3.06 -12.47
C LYS A 51 29.56 -4.45 -11.89
N GLN A 52 28.29 -4.87 -11.97
CA GLN A 52 27.85 -6.18 -11.52
C GLN A 52 26.98 -6.83 -12.61
N ILE A 53 27.23 -8.11 -12.88
CA ILE A 53 26.45 -8.89 -13.85
C ILE A 53 26.01 -10.18 -13.18
N HIS A 54 24.71 -10.45 -13.22
CA HIS A 54 24.14 -11.71 -12.72
C HIS A 54 23.42 -12.44 -13.84
N ASP A 55 23.73 -13.71 -14.01
CA ASP A 55 22.95 -14.63 -14.82
C ASP A 55 21.70 -15.02 -14.04
N VAL A 56 20.54 -14.68 -14.58
CA VAL A 56 19.23 -14.97 -14.02
C VAL A 56 18.39 -15.81 -14.97
N SER A 57 19.05 -16.57 -15.85
CA SER A 57 18.40 -17.51 -16.75
C SER A 57 17.45 -18.45 -15.99
N GLY A 58 16.25 -18.62 -16.51
CA GLY A 58 15.21 -19.43 -15.90
C GLY A 58 14.48 -18.76 -14.70
N LYS A 59 14.83 -17.51 -14.35
CA LYS A 59 14.13 -16.73 -13.33
C LYS A 59 13.21 -15.72 -13.97
N ILE A 60 12.22 -15.27 -13.19
CA ILE A 60 11.32 -14.17 -13.55
C ILE A 60 11.89 -12.86 -12.98
N ILE A 61 11.90 -11.83 -13.80
CA ILE A 61 12.16 -10.45 -13.40
C ILE A 61 10.84 -9.68 -13.53
N SER A 62 10.43 -9.02 -12.50
CA SER A 62 9.22 -8.17 -12.52
C SER A 62 9.49 -6.87 -11.76
N PRO A 63 8.66 -5.83 -11.94
CA PRO A 63 8.59 -4.75 -10.96
C PRO A 63 8.39 -5.31 -9.56
N GLY A 64 8.86 -4.59 -8.54
CA GLY A 64 8.66 -5.00 -7.16
C GLY A 64 7.18 -5.16 -6.84
N LEU A 65 6.83 -6.19 -6.06
CA LEU A 65 5.44 -6.46 -5.71
C LEU A 65 4.87 -5.35 -4.82
N ILE A 66 3.57 -5.13 -4.93
CA ILE A 66 2.81 -4.20 -4.10
C ILE A 66 1.89 -5.00 -3.19
N ASP A 67 2.04 -4.85 -1.88
CA ASP A 67 1.09 -5.36 -0.90
C ASP A 67 0.05 -4.26 -0.62
N LEU A 68 -1.16 -4.44 -1.14
CA LEU A 68 -2.22 -3.44 -1.07
C LEU A 68 -2.94 -3.43 0.28
N HIS A 69 -2.82 -4.49 1.09
CA HIS A 69 -3.49 -4.59 2.40
C HIS A 69 -2.54 -5.14 3.45
N THR A 70 -1.82 -4.27 4.08
CA THR A 70 -0.90 -4.59 5.18
C THR A 70 -1.08 -3.63 6.35
N HIS A 71 -0.45 -3.93 7.47
CA HIS A 71 -0.40 -3.05 8.65
C HIS A 71 1.06 -2.89 9.05
N VAL A 72 1.68 -1.78 8.64
CA VAL A 72 3.10 -1.51 8.84
C VAL A 72 3.38 -0.38 9.85
N TYR A 73 2.35 0.09 10.56
CA TYR A 73 2.51 1.02 11.66
C TYR A 73 3.01 0.28 12.92
N TRP A 74 4.25 -0.21 12.84
CA TRP A 74 4.88 -0.87 13.99
C TRP A 74 4.94 0.07 15.20
N GLY A 75 4.45 -0.42 16.33
CA GLY A 75 4.36 0.36 17.57
C GLY A 75 3.15 1.30 17.67
N GLY A 76 2.48 1.63 16.56
CA GLY A 76 1.25 2.43 16.57
C GLY A 76 0.00 1.59 16.77
N THR A 77 0.03 0.33 16.37
CA THR A 77 -1.04 -0.66 16.59
C THR A 77 -0.44 -2.03 16.87
N ALA A 78 -1.17 -2.88 17.59
CA ALA A 78 -0.75 -4.26 17.85
C ALA A 78 -0.68 -5.14 16.60
N LEU A 79 -1.31 -4.74 15.50
CA LEU A 79 -1.22 -5.41 14.20
C LEU A 79 0.07 -5.05 13.45
N GLY A 80 0.73 -3.95 13.81
CA GLY A 80 1.84 -3.38 13.06
C GLY A 80 3.06 -4.31 13.01
N VAL A 81 3.59 -4.51 11.80
CA VAL A 81 4.85 -5.23 11.54
C VAL A 81 5.84 -4.29 10.85
N GLU A 82 7.13 -4.62 10.93
CA GLU A 82 8.17 -3.89 10.20
C GLU A 82 8.18 -4.31 8.73
N ALA A 83 7.96 -3.37 7.81
CA ALA A 83 7.91 -3.62 6.38
C ALA A 83 9.20 -4.24 5.84
N GLU A 84 10.36 -3.74 6.29
CA GLU A 84 11.68 -4.22 5.89
C GLU A 84 11.90 -5.70 6.19
N SER A 85 11.32 -6.21 7.28
CA SER A 85 11.42 -7.63 7.67
C SER A 85 10.70 -8.56 6.68
N LEU A 86 9.74 -8.06 5.92
CA LEU A 86 8.91 -8.83 4.99
C LEU A 86 9.50 -8.85 3.57
N THR A 87 10.16 -7.79 3.14
CA THR A 87 10.64 -7.59 1.77
C THR A 87 11.53 -8.72 1.27
N SER A 88 12.50 -9.16 2.09
CA SER A 88 13.46 -10.20 1.70
C SER A 88 12.82 -11.57 1.42
N ARG A 89 11.59 -11.78 1.89
CA ARG A 89 10.86 -13.05 1.74
C ARG A 89 9.77 -12.98 0.69
N SER A 90 9.20 -11.79 0.45
CA SER A 90 8.04 -11.61 -0.42
C SER A 90 8.36 -10.99 -1.77
N GLY A 91 9.50 -10.29 -1.89
CA GLY A 91 9.78 -9.45 -3.06
C GLY A 91 8.91 -8.19 -3.13
N THR A 92 8.16 -7.88 -2.06
CA THR A 92 7.34 -6.68 -1.95
C THR A 92 8.23 -5.47 -1.70
N THR A 93 8.09 -4.43 -2.51
CA THR A 93 8.86 -3.18 -2.41
C THR A 93 7.98 -1.98 -2.12
N THR A 94 6.66 -2.13 -2.26
CA THR A 94 5.66 -1.12 -1.90
C THR A 94 4.64 -1.75 -0.95
N PHE A 95 4.47 -1.15 0.21
CA PHE A 95 3.48 -1.55 1.21
C PHE A 95 2.43 -0.45 1.34
N VAL A 96 1.15 -0.83 1.26
CA VAL A 96 0.05 0.09 1.48
C VAL A 96 -0.61 -0.28 2.79
N ASP A 97 -0.41 0.57 3.80
CA ASP A 97 -1.02 0.37 5.12
C ASP A 97 -2.54 0.54 5.02
N ALA A 98 -3.27 -0.48 5.46
CA ALA A 98 -4.72 -0.54 5.35
C ALA A 98 -5.42 0.19 6.51
N GLY A 99 -4.98 1.40 6.83
CA GLY A 99 -5.62 2.28 7.79
C GLY A 99 -5.27 1.99 9.25
N SER A 100 -4.04 1.58 9.52
CA SER A 100 -3.54 1.50 10.90
C SER A 100 -3.61 2.86 11.58
N ALA A 101 -3.39 3.95 10.82
CA ALA A 101 -3.52 5.33 11.29
C ALA A 101 -4.81 6.00 10.79
N GLY A 102 -5.34 6.89 11.60
CA GLY A 102 -6.37 7.86 11.24
C GLY A 102 -5.83 9.29 11.34
N ALA A 103 -6.71 10.30 11.18
CA ALA A 103 -6.30 11.71 11.14
C ALA A 103 -5.46 12.13 12.35
N GLY A 104 -5.77 11.61 13.54
CA GLY A 104 -5.08 12.00 14.78
C GLY A 104 -3.66 11.51 14.93
N ASN A 105 -3.24 10.50 14.17
CA ASN A 105 -1.91 9.90 14.32
C ASN A 105 -1.20 9.59 13.00
N TYR A 106 -1.76 9.99 11.85
CA TYR A 106 -1.14 9.78 10.54
C TYR A 106 0.19 10.53 10.39
N ALA A 107 0.32 11.72 10.97
CA ALA A 107 1.59 12.46 10.96
C ALA A 107 2.72 11.66 11.64
N GLY A 108 2.41 10.93 12.70
CA GLY A 108 3.35 10.02 13.36
C GLY A 108 3.72 8.82 12.48
N PHE A 109 2.73 8.21 11.82
CA PHE A 109 2.95 7.15 10.83
C PHE A 109 3.86 7.64 9.69
N GLN A 110 3.55 8.79 9.10
CA GLN A 110 4.35 9.37 8.03
C GLN A 110 5.80 9.59 8.48
N ARG A 111 5.99 10.35 9.57
CA ARG A 111 7.32 10.79 10.01
C ARG A 111 8.22 9.67 10.52
N PHE A 112 7.66 8.68 11.24
CA PHE A 112 8.46 7.70 11.95
C PHE A 112 8.47 6.32 11.30
N ILE A 113 7.56 6.04 10.36
CA ILE A 113 7.45 4.77 9.66
C ILE A 113 7.72 4.95 8.16
N ALA A 114 6.97 5.81 7.47
CA ALA A 114 7.05 5.93 6.02
C ALA A 114 8.32 6.66 5.56
N ASP A 115 8.60 7.84 6.09
CA ASP A 115 9.74 8.68 5.66
C ASP A 115 11.11 8.03 5.86
N PRO A 116 11.40 7.33 6.97
CA PRO A 116 12.71 6.70 7.18
C PRO A 116 12.88 5.38 6.44
N SER A 117 11.81 4.78 5.92
CA SER A 117 11.84 3.49 5.23
C SER A 117 12.60 3.57 3.90
N LYS A 118 13.33 2.50 3.57
CA LYS A 118 13.93 2.31 2.24
C LYS A 118 12.92 1.81 1.21
N LEU A 119 11.75 1.38 1.68
CA LEU A 119 10.64 0.89 0.87
C LEU A 119 9.64 2.01 0.63
N ARG A 120 8.83 1.86 -0.41
CA ARG A 120 7.72 2.76 -0.61
C ARG A 120 6.58 2.37 0.32
N ILE A 121 6.26 3.24 1.27
CA ILE A 121 5.12 3.06 2.18
C ILE A 121 4.07 4.11 1.87
N LEU A 122 2.87 3.64 1.59
CA LEU A 122 1.66 4.43 1.37
C LEU A 122 0.62 4.02 2.41
N GLY A 123 -0.50 4.74 2.51
CA GLY A 123 -1.55 4.36 3.46
C GLY A 123 -2.94 4.76 3.00
N PHE A 124 -3.92 3.98 3.44
CA PHE A 124 -5.31 4.41 3.52
C PHE A 124 -5.51 5.16 4.82
N MET A 125 -6.14 6.32 4.77
CA MET A 125 -6.54 7.07 5.96
C MET A 125 -7.74 6.39 6.61
N ASN A 126 -7.61 5.94 7.85
CA ASN A 126 -8.76 5.39 8.56
C ASN A 126 -9.75 6.50 8.88
N ILE A 127 -11.06 6.23 8.68
CA ILE A 127 -12.11 7.18 9.05
C ILE A 127 -12.18 7.40 10.57
N SER A 128 -11.79 6.40 11.36
CA SER A 128 -11.59 6.58 12.79
C SER A 128 -10.36 7.44 13.05
N PHE A 129 -10.54 8.53 13.80
CA PHE A 129 -9.50 9.50 14.15
C PHE A 129 -8.23 8.84 14.73
N ALA A 130 -8.40 7.78 15.50
CA ALA A 130 -7.32 7.04 16.14
C ALA A 130 -6.76 5.87 15.28
N GLY A 131 -7.32 5.61 14.12
CA GLY A 131 -6.99 4.42 13.34
C GLY A 131 -7.42 3.11 13.99
N ILE A 132 -6.80 2.00 13.63
CA ILE A 132 -7.05 0.67 14.22
C ILE A 132 -6.29 0.57 15.55
N CYS A 133 -6.82 1.17 16.61
CA CYS A 133 -6.17 1.23 17.92
C CYS A 133 -6.59 0.09 18.86
N GLY A 134 -7.70 -0.59 18.57
CA GLY A 134 -8.37 -1.50 19.50
C GLY A 134 -7.94 -2.96 19.44
N PHE A 135 -6.86 -3.30 18.72
CA PHE A 135 -6.35 -4.67 18.70
C PHE A 135 -5.32 -4.92 19.81
N SER A 136 -5.34 -6.12 20.37
CA SER A 136 -4.25 -6.62 21.20
C SER A 136 -3.73 -7.96 20.65
N LYS A 137 -2.58 -8.39 21.18
CA LYS A 137 -2.00 -9.70 20.79
C LYS A 137 -2.86 -10.89 21.23
N THR A 138 -3.68 -10.72 22.25
CA THR A 138 -4.47 -11.80 22.86
C THR A 138 -5.96 -11.65 22.64
N THR A 139 -6.45 -10.45 22.41
CA THR A 139 -7.88 -10.16 22.28
C THR A 139 -8.08 -9.26 21.06
N PRO A 140 -8.46 -9.82 19.91
CA PRO A 140 -8.88 -9.01 18.77
C PRO A 140 -10.08 -8.12 19.14
N ASN A 141 -10.08 -6.89 18.62
CA ASN A 141 -11.17 -5.93 18.82
C ASN A 141 -11.55 -5.68 20.30
N ILE A 142 -10.56 -5.36 21.15
CA ILE A 142 -10.85 -4.86 22.51
C ILE A 142 -11.73 -3.61 22.44
N PHE A 143 -11.51 -2.78 21.41
CA PHE A 143 -12.25 -1.56 21.16
C PHE A 143 -12.57 -1.46 19.66
N PRO A 144 -13.86 -1.54 19.28
CA PRO A 144 -14.29 -1.36 17.89
C PRO A 144 -14.10 0.11 17.48
N GLU A 145 -13.14 0.38 16.64
CA GLU A 145 -12.77 1.75 16.27
C GLU A 145 -13.85 2.51 15.49
N CYS A 146 -14.80 1.78 14.89
CA CYS A 146 -15.91 2.37 14.14
C CYS A 146 -17.25 2.34 14.88
N GLU A 147 -17.33 1.86 16.11
CA GLU A 147 -18.58 1.84 16.89
C GLU A 147 -18.90 3.19 17.54
N ASP A 148 -17.87 3.89 18.03
CA ASP A 148 -18.05 5.23 18.60
C ASP A 148 -17.98 6.28 17.50
N ILE A 149 -19.15 6.73 17.04
CA ILE A 149 -19.26 7.73 15.96
C ILE A 149 -18.58 9.07 16.29
N ARG A 150 -18.28 9.36 17.58
CA ARG A 150 -17.55 10.57 17.98
C ARG A 150 -16.08 10.54 17.55
N LEU A 151 -15.57 9.35 17.19
CA LEU A 151 -14.23 9.18 16.64
C LEU A 151 -14.21 9.29 15.10
N LEU A 152 -15.37 9.43 14.47
CA LEU A 152 -15.50 9.46 13.01
C LEU A 152 -15.70 10.90 12.55
N ASP A 153 -14.62 11.62 12.34
CA ASP A 153 -14.65 13.02 11.91
C ASP A 153 -14.26 13.14 10.43
N ALA A 154 -15.28 13.35 9.58
CA ALA A 154 -15.08 13.47 8.13
C ALA A 154 -14.20 14.69 7.78
N ARG A 155 -14.34 15.81 8.48
CA ARG A 155 -13.56 17.03 8.19
C ARG A 155 -12.09 16.83 8.54
N GLU A 156 -11.79 16.34 9.73
CA GLU A 156 -10.42 16.03 10.14
C GLU A 156 -9.78 15.01 9.19
N CYS A 157 -10.55 14.03 8.74
CA CYS A 157 -10.07 13.04 7.77
C CYS A 157 -9.72 13.68 6.42
N VAL A 158 -10.58 14.56 5.87
CA VAL A 158 -10.34 15.30 4.63
C VAL A 158 -9.11 16.21 4.77
N ASP A 159 -9.00 16.95 5.86
CA ASP A 159 -7.89 17.88 6.10
C ASP A 159 -6.56 17.12 6.22
N ALA A 160 -6.54 15.99 6.93
CA ALA A 160 -5.35 15.13 7.02
C ALA A 160 -4.97 14.51 5.67
N ILE A 161 -5.95 14.09 4.84
CA ILE A 161 -5.67 13.62 3.47
C ILE A 161 -5.00 14.71 2.63
N ARG A 162 -5.48 15.95 2.73
CA ARG A 162 -4.90 17.10 2.01
C ARG A 162 -3.52 17.47 2.49
N GLU A 163 -3.18 17.20 3.75
CA GLU A 163 -1.85 17.40 4.31
C GLU A 163 -0.83 16.39 3.76
N PHE A 164 -1.27 15.14 3.48
CA PHE A 164 -0.40 14.04 3.02
C PHE A 164 -0.74 13.50 1.62
N PRO A 165 -0.86 14.35 0.58
CA PRO A 165 -1.37 13.94 -0.73
C PRO A 165 -0.47 12.97 -1.49
N GLN A 166 0.80 12.83 -1.09
CA GLN A 166 1.77 11.95 -1.74
C GLN A 166 1.80 10.54 -1.13
N SER A 167 1.21 10.34 0.04
CA SER A 167 1.23 9.07 0.76
C SER A 167 -0.14 8.48 1.01
N VAL A 168 -1.19 9.30 1.11
CA VAL A 168 -2.56 8.79 1.26
C VAL A 168 -3.13 8.42 -0.10
N VAL A 169 -3.56 7.15 -0.24
CA VAL A 169 -4.08 6.61 -1.51
C VAL A 169 -5.55 6.24 -1.45
N GLY A 170 -6.21 6.40 -0.32
CA GLY A 170 -7.62 6.11 -0.13
C GLY A 170 -8.07 6.23 1.31
N ILE A 171 -9.32 5.89 1.56
CA ILE A 171 -9.95 5.90 2.88
C ILE A 171 -10.18 4.46 3.34
N LYS A 172 -9.91 4.17 4.61
CA LYS A 172 -10.20 2.88 5.23
C LYS A 172 -11.36 3.01 6.20
N VAL A 173 -12.25 2.02 6.11
CA VAL A 173 -13.31 1.81 7.10
C VAL A 173 -13.43 0.32 7.41
N ARG A 174 -13.86 -0.02 8.62
CA ARG A 174 -14.19 -1.39 9.01
C ARG A 174 -15.64 -1.46 9.47
N ILE A 175 -16.38 -2.42 8.90
CA ILE A 175 -17.82 -2.60 9.09
C ILE A 175 -18.09 -4.02 9.56
N GLY A 176 -19.09 -4.17 10.39
CA GLY A 176 -19.55 -5.46 10.88
C GLY A 176 -19.78 -5.45 12.37
N ARG A 177 -20.22 -6.60 12.86
CA ARG A 177 -20.59 -6.79 14.27
C ARG A 177 -19.49 -6.37 15.26
N TYR A 178 -18.24 -6.65 14.92
CA TYR A 178 -17.08 -6.39 15.79
C TYR A 178 -16.33 -5.11 15.46
N ALA A 179 -16.54 -4.51 14.29
CA ALA A 179 -15.84 -3.31 13.90
C ALA A 179 -16.69 -2.04 14.06
N SER A 180 -17.97 -2.11 13.68
CA SER A 180 -18.91 -0.97 13.78
C SER A 180 -20.04 -1.20 14.77
N GLY A 181 -20.25 -2.43 15.27
CA GLY A 181 -21.20 -2.73 16.32
C GLY A 181 -22.58 -2.08 16.10
N ASN A 182 -23.03 -1.32 17.11
CA ASN A 182 -24.31 -0.61 17.06
C ASN A 182 -24.35 0.56 16.08
N ALA A 183 -23.21 1.05 15.58
CA ALA A 183 -23.17 2.09 14.56
C ALA A 183 -23.56 1.58 13.16
N GLY A 184 -23.55 0.26 12.96
CA GLY A 184 -24.00 -0.40 11.72
C GLY A 184 -23.31 0.16 10.47
N MET A 185 -24.08 0.70 9.52
CA MET A 185 -23.60 1.28 8.27
C MET A 185 -23.08 2.73 8.40
N THR A 186 -23.32 3.41 9.51
CA THR A 186 -22.98 4.84 9.67
C THR A 186 -21.49 5.14 9.38
N PRO A 187 -20.50 4.35 9.86
CA PRO A 187 -19.09 4.60 9.54
C PRO A 187 -18.80 4.53 8.04
N LEU A 188 -19.45 3.62 7.32
CA LEU A 188 -19.29 3.49 5.87
C LEU A 188 -19.90 4.70 5.13
N GLN A 189 -21.03 5.22 5.61
CA GLN A 189 -21.65 6.43 5.05
C GLN A 189 -20.72 7.63 5.19
N ILE A 190 -20.17 7.86 6.39
CA ILE A 190 -19.22 8.95 6.66
C ILE A 190 -17.94 8.78 5.81
N ALA A 191 -17.39 7.57 5.74
CA ALA A 191 -16.20 7.29 4.92
C ALA A 191 -16.44 7.54 3.43
N ARG A 192 -17.65 7.25 2.94
CA ARG A 192 -18.04 7.53 1.56
C ARG A 192 -18.11 9.02 1.27
N GLU A 193 -18.63 9.84 2.18
CA GLU A 193 -18.63 11.31 2.03
C GLU A 193 -17.20 11.84 1.87
N VAL A 194 -16.26 11.36 2.69
CA VAL A 194 -14.84 11.70 2.56
C VAL A 194 -14.26 11.24 1.21
N ALA A 195 -14.60 10.03 0.77
CA ALA A 195 -14.13 9.48 -0.49
C ALA A 195 -14.67 10.27 -1.70
N GLU A 196 -15.91 10.74 -1.64
CA GLU A 196 -16.52 11.59 -2.66
C GLU A 196 -15.90 12.99 -2.68
N GLU A 197 -15.65 13.60 -1.53
CA GLU A 197 -15.03 14.93 -1.43
C GLU A 197 -13.55 14.93 -1.91
N THR A 198 -12.82 13.86 -1.61
CA THR A 198 -11.39 13.76 -1.95
C THR A 198 -11.13 13.13 -3.32
N GLY A 199 -12.12 12.49 -3.93
CA GLY A 199 -11.97 11.73 -5.18
C GLY A 199 -11.18 10.44 -5.04
N LEU A 200 -10.93 9.97 -3.80
CA LEU A 200 -10.14 8.78 -3.51
C LEU A 200 -11.01 7.52 -3.40
N PRO A 201 -10.44 6.32 -3.60
CA PRO A 201 -11.13 5.05 -3.39
C PRO A 201 -11.35 4.78 -1.91
N LEU A 202 -12.38 4.00 -1.62
CA LEU A 202 -12.71 3.50 -0.30
C LEU A 202 -12.29 2.04 -0.18
N MET A 203 -11.59 1.68 0.89
CA MET A 203 -11.30 0.29 1.26
C MET A 203 -12.14 -0.10 2.46
N THR A 204 -13.07 -1.04 2.26
CA THR A 204 -14.00 -1.51 3.27
C THR A 204 -13.66 -2.92 3.72
N HIS A 205 -13.25 -3.08 4.98
CA HIS A 205 -13.20 -4.37 5.64
C HIS A 205 -14.58 -4.75 6.16
N VAL A 206 -15.01 -5.97 5.90
CA VAL A 206 -16.30 -6.48 6.35
C VAL A 206 -16.09 -7.72 7.21
N ASP A 207 -16.46 -7.63 8.48
CA ASP A 207 -16.42 -8.80 9.37
C ASP A 207 -17.75 -9.60 9.36
N PHE A 208 -18.38 -9.84 10.49
CA PHE A 208 -19.62 -10.61 10.57
C PHE A 208 -20.87 -9.71 10.54
N PRO A 209 -21.97 -10.18 9.94
CA PRO A 209 -23.26 -9.46 9.99
C PRO A 209 -23.77 -9.21 11.41
N PRO A 210 -24.54 -8.13 11.66
CA PRO A 210 -24.95 -7.09 10.73
C PRO A 210 -23.87 -6.01 10.52
N PRO A 211 -23.90 -5.19 9.41
CA PRO A 211 -24.86 -5.24 8.31
C PRO A 211 -24.64 -6.43 7.37
N ASP A 212 -25.64 -6.73 6.53
CA ASP A 212 -25.53 -7.80 5.54
C ASP A 212 -24.55 -7.43 4.42
N ARG A 213 -23.90 -8.44 3.84
CA ARG A 213 -22.91 -8.25 2.76
C ARG A 213 -23.49 -7.53 1.55
N ASP A 214 -24.71 -7.89 1.16
CA ASP A 214 -25.36 -7.25 0.01
C ASP A 214 -25.65 -5.77 0.28
N GLU A 215 -26.02 -5.41 1.52
CA GLU A 215 -26.19 -4.02 1.92
C GLU A 215 -24.90 -3.22 1.75
N VAL A 216 -23.78 -3.76 2.21
CA VAL A 216 -22.46 -3.11 2.06
C VAL A 216 -22.04 -3.04 0.59
N LEU A 217 -22.16 -4.14 -0.18
CA LEU A 217 -21.78 -4.19 -1.59
C LEU A 217 -22.56 -3.19 -2.44
N ASN A 218 -23.88 -3.09 -2.21
CA ASN A 218 -24.74 -2.14 -2.93
C ASN A 218 -24.42 -0.67 -2.61
N PHE A 219 -23.72 -0.42 -1.51
CA PHE A 219 -23.28 0.91 -1.11
C PHE A 219 -21.91 1.30 -1.68
N MET A 220 -21.07 0.33 -2.06
CA MET A 220 -19.75 0.56 -2.64
C MET A 220 -19.83 1.05 -4.08
N ARG A 221 -18.82 1.79 -4.52
CA ARG A 221 -18.71 2.35 -5.87
C ARG A 221 -17.73 1.52 -6.71
N PRO A 222 -17.84 1.57 -8.05
CA PRO A 222 -16.77 1.09 -8.91
C PRO A 222 -15.44 1.75 -8.57
N GLY A 223 -14.39 0.94 -8.34
CA GLY A 223 -13.08 1.41 -7.90
C GLY A 223 -12.85 1.34 -6.39
N ASP A 224 -13.91 1.15 -5.58
CA ASP A 224 -13.76 0.84 -4.16
C ASP A 224 -13.27 -0.60 -3.94
N ILE A 225 -12.65 -0.87 -2.81
CA ILE A 225 -11.99 -2.14 -2.48
C ILE A 225 -12.73 -2.83 -1.34
N TRP A 226 -13.11 -4.07 -1.57
CA TRP A 226 -13.65 -4.96 -0.54
C TRP A 226 -12.53 -5.84 0.03
N THR A 227 -12.43 -5.94 1.37
CA THR A 227 -11.43 -6.81 2.03
C THR A 227 -12.03 -7.61 3.19
#